data_da98a5400396846a89c7cf904bd77189
#
_entry.id   da98a5400396846a89c7cf904bd77189
#
_cell.length_a   1.000
_cell.length_b   1.000
_cell.length_c   1.000
_cell.angle_alpha   90.00
_cell.angle_beta   90.00
_cell.angle_gamma   90.00
#
_symmetry.space_group_name_H-M   'P 1'
#
loop_
_entity.id
_entity.type
_entity.pdbx_description
1 polymer ?
#
loop_
_entity_poly.entity_id
_entity_poly.type
_entity_poly.pdbx_seq_one_letter_code
_entity_poly.pdbx_strand_id
1 'polypeptide(L)'
;MNLLIKSATIIDPASPFYHQVADILIEDGNISRVSASIVADAEIIDAAGKYVSPGFFDLNCNIGELGLETKEDLITGTLAAATGGFTGLALMPNTQTPVHSKAEVEYLLNRAKNNLVDIYPLGAISYKREGKDLAEMFDMFQSGAIAFTDGNRPVQDAGLMERALLYAKGFGATIFSYPEDTAIAGKAKIHEGEVSTMLGMKGIPALAEELMIARDLYLAEYTGSKIHFSTISAARSVAMVREAKSKGLAVTCDVAAHHLVLTDEALLGFDSLFKVKPPLRTLHDVEALIAGIQDGTIDAIVSQHTPHEIEYKDVEFELAEYGITGLQTAFSLAIMAGIPVETIVEKMAVNPRKILGLPSPVIMEGQRANLVVFDKDAEWLFDRSINRSKSYNSPFLNKKLKGKVLLTYNNKQLNKFSDD
;
A
#
# COMPACT_ATOMS: atom_id res chain seq x y z
N MET A 1 15.92 12.95 -21.84
CA MET A 1 16.39 11.54 -21.90
C MET A 1 15.37 10.76 -22.69
N ASN A 2 15.77 10.15 -23.79
CA ASN A 2 14.91 9.28 -24.57
C ASN A 2 15.14 7.83 -24.13
N LEU A 3 14.09 7.06 -23.95
CA LEU A 3 14.14 5.68 -23.49
C LEU A 3 13.32 4.80 -24.45
N LEU A 4 13.88 3.67 -24.85
CA LEU A 4 13.22 2.66 -25.67
C LEU A 4 13.15 1.33 -24.89
N ILE A 5 11.94 0.98 -24.44
CA ILE A 5 11.67 -0.34 -23.85
C ILE A 5 11.29 -1.27 -24.98
N LYS A 6 12.06 -2.36 -25.18
CA LYS A 6 11.89 -3.28 -26.29
C LYS A 6 11.19 -4.57 -25.89
N SER A 7 10.25 -5.00 -26.72
CA SER A 7 9.61 -6.32 -26.67
C SER A 7 8.93 -6.66 -25.33
N ALA A 8 8.37 -5.66 -24.64
CA ALA A 8 7.64 -5.88 -23.39
C ALA A 8 6.20 -6.32 -23.65
N THR A 9 5.69 -7.24 -22.84
CA THR A 9 4.26 -7.57 -22.79
C THR A 9 3.51 -6.50 -21.98
N ILE A 10 2.57 -5.81 -22.61
CA ILE A 10 1.82 -4.71 -21.97
C ILE A 10 0.67 -5.27 -21.13
N ILE A 11 0.70 -5.00 -19.82
CA ILE A 11 -0.37 -5.33 -18.86
C ILE A 11 -1.00 -4.04 -18.35
N ASP A 12 -1.88 -3.50 -19.17
CA ASP A 12 -2.65 -2.30 -18.85
C ASP A 12 -4.06 -2.43 -19.45
N PRO A 13 -5.09 -2.70 -18.62
CA PRO A 13 -6.46 -2.91 -19.11
C PRO A 13 -7.06 -1.72 -19.87
N ALA A 14 -6.55 -0.50 -19.66
CA ALA A 14 -6.99 0.70 -20.35
C ALA A 14 -6.24 0.96 -21.66
N SER A 15 -5.13 0.24 -21.89
CA SER A 15 -4.32 0.40 -23.08
C SER A 15 -4.94 -0.28 -24.31
N PRO A 16 -4.91 0.36 -25.50
CA PRO A 16 -5.28 -0.31 -26.75
C PRO A 16 -4.30 -1.44 -27.13
N PHE A 17 -3.15 -1.53 -26.45
CA PHE A 17 -2.12 -2.54 -26.67
C PHE A 17 -2.12 -3.63 -25.61
N TYR A 18 -3.18 -3.77 -24.82
CA TYR A 18 -3.28 -4.76 -23.74
C TYR A 18 -2.96 -6.18 -24.25
N HIS A 19 -2.10 -6.91 -23.53
CA HIS A 19 -1.54 -8.23 -23.87
C HIS A 19 -0.67 -8.30 -25.13
N GLN A 20 -0.40 -7.18 -25.79
CA GLN A 20 0.52 -7.19 -26.95
C GLN A 20 1.97 -7.10 -26.49
N VAL A 21 2.85 -7.74 -27.24
CA VAL A 21 4.30 -7.54 -27.14
C VAL A 21 4.68 -6.37 -28.04
N ALA A 22 5.22 -5.32 -27.49
CA ALA A 22 5.54 -4.10 -28.24
C ALA A 22 6.79 -3.40 -27.71
N ASP A 23 7.39 -2.58 -28.57
CA ASP A 23 8.38 -1.58 -28.19
C ASP A 23 7.65 -0.30 -27.78
N ILE A 24 8.15 0.37 -26.73
CA ILE A 24 7.60 1.62 -26.19
C ILE A 24 8.72 2.67 -26.21
N LEU A 25 8.54 3.72 -27.00
CA LEU A 25 9.46 4.86 -27.05
C LEU A 25 8.95 5.98 -26.14
N ILE A 26 9.80 6.44 -25.25
CA ILE A 26 9.53 7.56 -24.35
C ILE A 26 10.47 8.71 -24.74
N GLU A 27 9.89 9.86 -25.06
CA GLU A 27 10.60 11.09 -25.39
C GLU A 27 10.03 12.23 -24.56
N ASP A 28 10.90 13.02 -23.94
CA ASP A 28 10.53 14.15 -23.06
C ASP A 28 9.50 13.83 -21.98
N GLY A 29 9.49 12.57 -21.52
CA GLY A 29 8.59 12.12 -20.45
C GLY A 29 7.22 11.65 -20.92
N ASN A 30 6.98 11.60 -22.24
CA ASN A 30 5.75 11.10 -22.83
C ASN A 30 6.02 9.83 -23.66
N ILE A 31 5.03 8.96 -23.72
CA ILE A 31 5.04 7.81 -24.65
C ILE A 31 4.81 8.37 -26.05
N SER A 32 5.86 8.43 -26.84
CA SER A 32 5.78 9.01 -28.20
C SER A 32 5.32 7.98 -29.23
N ARG A 33 5.64 6.71 -29.05
CA ARG A 33 5.26 5.63 -29.96
C ARG A 33 5.19 4.27 -29.26
N VAL A 34 4.20 3.46 -29.62
CA VAL A 34 4.06 2.05 -29.26
C VAL A 34 3.88 1.23 -30.55
N SER A 35 4.77 0.29 -30.81
CA SER A 35 4.76 -0.48 -32.07
C SER A 35 5.50 -1.80 -31.90
N ALA A 36 5.26 -2.76 -32.80
CA ALA A 36 5.93 -4.07 -32.77
C ALA A 36 7.45 -3.97 -32.92
N SER A 37 7.97 -2.93 -33.56
CA SER A 37 9.42 -2.67 -33.69
C SER A 37 9.68 -1.18 -33.87
N ILE A 38 10.57 -0.64 -33.06
CA ILE A 38 10.99 0.77 -33.11
C ILE A 38 12.50 0.83 -33.20
N VAL A 39 12.98 1.69 -34.11
CA VAL A 39 14.39 2.12 -34.20
C VAL A 39 14.40 3.60 -33.81
N ALA A 40 15.15 3.94 -32.79
CA ALA A 40 15.31 5.31 -32.31
C ALA A 40 16.70 5.50 -31.68
N ASP A 41 17.16 6.75 -31.65
CA ASP A 41 18.35 7.14 -30.88
C ASP A 41 17.92 7.40 -29.42
N ALA A 42 17.93 6.33 -28.63
CA ALA A 42 17.47 6.31 -27.26
C ALA A 42 18.24 5.26 -26.43
N GLU A 43 18.21 5.42 -25.12
CA GLU A 43 18.69 4.36 -24.23
C GLU A 43 17.77 3.14 -24.35
N ILE A 44 18.33 1.97 -24.62
CA ILE A 44 17.57 0.74 -24.87
C ILE A 44 17.51 -0.10 -23.60
N ILE A 45 16.29 -0.50 -23.23
CA ILE A 45 16.01 -1.50 -22.21
C ILE A 45 15.41 -2.73 -22.89
N ASP A 46 16.10 -3.83 -22.85
CA ASP A 46 15.57 -5.11 -23.35
C ASP A 46 14.60 -5.71 -22.32
N ALA A 47 13.34 -5.75 -22.70
CA ALA A 47 12.26 -6.32 -21.91
C ALA A 47 11.63 -7.56 -22.56
N ALA A 48 12.37 -8.26 -23.43
CA ALA A 48 11.89 -9.49 -24.05
C ALA A 48 11.52 -10.55 -23.00
N GLY A 49 10.29 -11.06 -23.07
CA GLY A 49 9.74 -11.98 -22.08
C GLY A 49 9.38 -11.34 -20.72
N LYS A 50 9.46 -10.01 -20.60
CA LYS A 50 9.10 -9.25 -19.42
C LYS A 50 7.77 -8.53 -19.62
N TYR A 51 7.29 -7.89 -18.56
CA TYR A 51 6.03 -7.20 -18.53
C TYR A 51 6.21 -5.71 -18.24
N VAL A 52 5.33 -4.91 -18.81
CA VAL A 52 5.24 -3.47 -18.51
C VAL A 52 3.81 -3.13 -18.13
N SER A 53 3.63 -2.35 -17.07
CA SER A 53 2.32 -1.85 -16.64
C SER A 53 2.40 -0.38 -16.21
N PRO A 54 1.27 0.29 -15.96
CA PRO A 54 1.26 1.52 -15.19
C PRO A 54 2.01 1.33 -13.87
N GLY A 55 2.74 2.34 -13.41
CA GLY A 55 3.48 2.28 -12.16
C GLY A 55 2.56 2.01 -10.97
N PHE A 56 3.04 1.24 -9.99
CA PHE A 56 2.25 0.89 -8.81
C PHE A 56 1.95 2.11 -7.93
N PHE A 57 0.91 1.99 -7.13
CA PHE A 57 0.47 3.01 -6.18
C PHE A 57 0.17 2.36 -4.83
N ASP A 58 0.79 2.82 -3.75
CA ASP A 58 0.55 2.30 -2.41
C ASP A 58 -0.41 3.19 -1.62
N LEU A 59 -1.45 2.58 -1.05
CA LEU A 59 -2.46 3.28 -0.23
C LEU A 59 -2.07 3.37 1.25
N ASN A 60 -1.06 2.62 1.70
CA ASN A 60 -0.69 2.52 3.12
C ASN A 60 0.83 2.50 3.30
N CYS A 61 1.42 3.69 3.29
CA CYS A 61 2.85 3.88 3.44
C CYS A 61 3.15 4.84 4.60
N ASN A 62 4.02 4.43 5.52
CA ASN A 62 4.55 5.29 6.56
C ASN A 62 5.97 5.72 6.19
N ILE A 63 6.17 7.03 6.08
CA ILE A 63 7.48 7.67 5.99
C ILE A 63 7.60 8.58 7.21
N GLY A 64 8.74 8.55 7.88
CA GLY A 64 8.96 9.22 9.17
C GLY A 64 9.01 10.74 9.10
N GLU A 65 8.98 11.34 7.92
CA GLU A 65 8.93 12.79 7.74
C GLU A 65 7.57 13.32 8.22
N LEU A 66 7.66 13.96 9.13
CA LEU A 66 7.72 14.98 10.15
C LEU A 66 8.11 14.39 11.53
N GLY A 67 9.42 14.37 11.84
CA GLY A 67 9.93 14.14 13.20
C GLY A 67 10.34 12.71 13.51
N LEU A 68 10.23 11.77 12.58
CA LEU A 68 10.68 10.38 12.69
C LEU A 68 11.64 10.01 11.54
N GLU A 69 12.40 10.98 11.03
CA GLU A 69 13.30 10.83 9.85
C GLU A 69 14.45 9.84 10.12
N THR A 70 14.69 9.51 11.37
CA THR A 70 15.65 8.44 11.75
C THR A 70 15.16 7.07 11.31
N LYS A 71 13.85 6.83 11.34
CA LYS A 71 13.23 5.59 10.87
C LYS A 71 13.22 5.50 9.34
N GLU A 72 12.76 6.56 8.69
CA GLU A 72 12.69 6.70 7.23
C GLU A 72 12.47 8.17 6.89
N ASP A 73 13.09 8.67 5.83
CA ASP A 73 12.83 9.99 5.27
C ASP A 73 12.26 9.89 3.84
N LEU A 74 11.84 11.03 3.28
CA LEU A 74 11.28 11.07 1.93
C LEU A 74 12.28 10.61 0.86
N ILE A 75 13.58 10.79 1.07
CA ILE A 75 14.60 10.42 0.08
C ILE A 75 14.70 8.89 0.02
N THR A 76 14.94 8.25 1.14
CA THR A 76 15.13 6.79 1.21
C THR A 76 13.80 6.05 0.99
N GLY A 77 12.69 6.55 1.53
CA GLY A 77 11.36 5.98 1.32
C GLY A 77 10.90 6.02 -0.14
N THR A 78 11.10 7.15 -0.84
CA THR A 78 10.76 7.24 -2.27
C THR A 78 11.70 6.40 -3.14
N LEU A 79 12.97 6.25 -2.76
CA LEU A 79 13.90 5.36 -3.46
C LEU A 79 13.49 3.88 -3.27
N ALA A 80 13.10 3.49 -2.05
CA ALA A 80 12.58 2.14 -1.78
C ALA A 80 11.29 1.88 -2.57
N ALA A 81 10.39 2.88 -2.65
CA ALA A 81 9.18 2.82 -3.44
C ALA A 81 9.47 2.64 -4.93
N ALA A 82 10.33 3.48 -5.50
CA ALA A 82 10.73 3.38 -6.91
C ALA A 82 11.37 2.01 -7.22
N THR A 83 12.18 1.47 -6.30
CA THR A 83 12.79 0.14 -6.46
C THR A 83 11.74 -0.98 -6.38
N GLY A 84 10.66 -0.77 -5.62
CA GLY A 84 9.51 -1.68 -5.56
C GLY A 84 8.48 -1.51 -6.69
N GLY A 85 8.71 -0.61 -7.64
CA GLY A 85 7.80 -0.38 -8.77
C GLY A 85 6.72 0.68 -8.53
N PHE A 86 6.73 1.33 -7.37
CA PHE A 86 5.74 2.35 -7.04
C PHE A 86 6.12 3.71 -7.64
N THR A 87 5.13 4.35 -8.24
CA THR A 87 5.22 5.71 -8.78
C THR A 87 4.35 6.70 -8.02
N GLY A 88 3.57 6.23 -7.06
CA GLY A 88 2.76 7.05 -6.18
C GLY A 88 2.56 6.40 -4.81
N LEU A 89 2.56 7.22 -3.77
CA LEU A 89 2.37 6.81 -2.37
C LEU A 89 1.33 7.68 -1.68
N ALA A 90 0.33 7.07 -1.06
CA ALA A 90 -0.50 7.73 -0.06
C ALA A 90 0.20 7.63 1.30
N LEU A 91 0.65 8.77 1.85
CA LEU A 91 1.37 8.81 3.10
C LEU A 91 0.41 8.88 4.29
N MET A 92 0.54 7.93 5.19
CA MET A 92 -0.22 7.89 6.45
C MET A 92 0.16 9.06 7.37
N PRO A 93 -0.80 9.62 8.14
CA PRO A 93 -0.54 10.75 9.04
C PRO A 93 0.17 10.35 10.34
N ASN A 94 0.88 9.21 10.35
CA ASN A 94 1.45 8.54 11.53
C ASN A 94 2.82 9.08 11.95
N THR A 95 3.06 10.35 11.74
CA THR A 95 4.33 11.03 12.08
C THR A 95 4.32 11.59 13.50
N GLN A 96 5.46 12.05 14.03
CA GLN A 96 5.57 12.62 15.37
C GLN A 96 4.70 13.88 15.48
N THR A 97 4.77 14.75 14.46
CA THR A 97 3.76 15.79 14.25
C THR A 97 2.75 15.21 13.26
N PRO A 98 1.57 14.74 13.69
CA PRO A 98 0.59 14.16 12.80
C PRO A 98 0.16 15.14 11.70
N VAL A 99 -0.15 14.63 10.52
CA VAL A 99 -0.69 15.46 9.43
C VAL A 99 -2.15 15.79 9.74
N HIS A 100 -2.39 16.84 10.52
CA HIS A 100 -3.72 17.21 11.05
C HIS A 100 -4.14 18.64 10.71
N SER A 101 -3.29 19.36 9.98
CA SER A 101 -3.60 20.69 9.45
C SER A 101 -3.01 20.86 8.04
N LYS A 102 -3.41 21.91 7.35
CA LYS A 102 -2.89 22.26 6.02
C LYS A 102 -1.37 22.47 5.97
N ALA A 103 -0.78 22.91 7.07
CA ALA A 103 0.65 23.20 7.11
C ALA A 103 1.51 21.95 6.90
N GLU A 104 1.14 20.82 7.53
CA GLU A 104 1.84 19.56 7.34
C GLU A 104 1.62 19.02 5.92
N VAL A 105 0.41 19.16 5.36
CA VAL A 105 0.11 18.76 3.97
C VAL A 105 0.99 19.53 2.99
N GLU A 106 1.01 20.86 3.10
CA GLU A 106 1.83 21.72 2.24
C GLU A 106 3.33 21.45 2.39
N TYR A 107 3.80 21.17 3.62
CA TYR A 107 5.19 20.80 3.87
C TYR A 107 5.56 19.51 3.09
N LEU A 108 4.79 18.44 3.24
CA LEU A 108 5.06 17.16 2.56
C LEU A 108 5.06 17.33 1.04
N LEU A 109 4.07 18.02 0.48
CA LEU A 109 3.99 18.26 -0.96
C LEU A 109 5.17 19.10 -1.47
N ASN A 110 5.63 20.09 -0.70
CA ASN A 110 6.79 20.90 -1.08
C ASN A 110 8.10 20.12 -1.02
N ARG A 111 8.26 19.25 -0.01
CA ARG A 111 9.45 18.37 0.14
C ARG A 111 9.54 17.31 -0.95
N ALA A 112 8.38 16.84 -1.42
CA ALA A 112 8.29 15.82 -2.44
C ALA A 112 8.39 16.32 -3.89
N LYS A 113 8.53 17.64 -4.10
CA LYS A 113 8.68 18.20 -5.46
C LYS A 113 9.86 17.60 -6.20
N ASN A 114 9.64 17.32 -7.48
CA ASN A 114 10.65 16.75 -8.38
C ASN A 114 11.16 15.34 -8.02
N ASN A 115 10.41 14.57 -7.26
CA ASN A 115 10.70 13.16 -7.04
C ASN A 115 10.16 12.29 -8.20
N LEU A 116 10.78 11.12 -8.41
CA LEU A 116 10.23 10.10 -9.29
C LEU A 116 8.85 9.63 -8.80
N VAL A 117 8.71 9.45 -7.50
CA VAL A 117 7.48 8.96 -6.87
C VAL A 117 6.63 10.15 -6.42
N ASP A 118 5.40 10.20 -6.89
CA ASP A 118 4.43 11.21 -6.49
C ASP A 118 3.93 10.94 -5.07
N ILE A 119 3.87 11.98 -4.24
CA ILE A 119 3.45 11.88 -2.84
C ILE A 119 2.05 12.49 -2.66
N TYR A 120 1.20 11.74 -1.99
CA TYR A 120 -0.19 12.09 -1.70
C TYR A 120 -0.43 12.00 -0.19
N PRO A 121 -0.37 13.11 0.57
CA PRO A 121 -0.63 13.08 1.99
C PRO A 121 -2.06 12.69 2.31
N LEU A 122 -2.24 11.79 3.29
CA LEU A 122 -3.51 11.57 3.97
C LEU A 122 -3.59 12.49 5.19
N GLY A 123 -4.72 13.19 5.34
CA GLY A 123 -4.98 14.00 6.52
C GLY A 123 -5.55 13.18 7.67
N ALA A 124 -5.32 13.61 8.92
CA ALA A 124 -5.97 13.00 10.07
C ALA A 124 -7.48 13.30 10.08
N ILE A 125 -8.28 12.33 10.54
CA ILE A 125 -9.72 12.51 10.81
C ILE A 125 -9.89 13.38 12.06
N SER A 126 -9.16 13.06 13.11
CA SER A 126 -9.26 13.77 14.38
C SER A 126 -8.05 14.65 14.66
N TYR A 127 -8.26 15.75 15.38
CA TYR A 127 -7.18 16.64 15.78
C TYR A 127 -6.11 15.86 16.55
N LYS A 128 -4.85 15.96 16.09
CA LYS A 128 -3.70 15.21 16.60
C LYS A 128 -3.89 13.68 16.65
N ARG A 129 -4.86 13.15 15.92
CA ARG A 129 -5.23 11.74 15.94
C ARG A 129 -5.63 11.25 17.36
N GLU A 130 -6.29 12.10 18.13
CA GLU A 130 -6.70 11.79 19.50
C GLU A 130 -8.08 11.12 19.59
N GLY A 131 -8.83 11.04 18.47
CA GLY A 131 -10.15 10.41 18.42
C GLY A 131 -11.24 11.17 19.20
N LYS A 132 -11.09 12.49 19.42
CA LYS A 132 -12.02 13.33 20.19
C LYS A 132 -12.76 14.35 19.35
N ASP A 133 -12.00 15.24 18.71
CA ASP A 133 -12.52 16.32 17.89
C ASP A 133 -12.08 16.14 16.46
N LEU A 134 -12.91 16.55 15.48
CA LEU A 134 -12.55 16.52 14.08
C LEU A 134 -11.37 17.47 13.78
N ALA A 135 -10.48 17.06 12.89
CA ALA A 135 -9.49 17.95 12.30
C ALA A 135 -10.14 18.81 11.19
N GLU A 136 -9.42 19.82 10.73
CA GLU A 136 -9.83 20.72 9.64
C GLU A 136 -9.68 20.02 8.28
N MET A 137 -10.47 18.94 8.06
CA MET A 137 -10.32 18.08 6.89
C MET A 137 -10.49 18.84 5.56
N PHE A 138 -11.41 19.81 5.49
CA PHE A 138 -11.64 20.56 4.26
C PHE A 138 -10.45 21.46 3.91
N ASP A 139 -9.83 22.11 4.88
CA ASP A 139 -8.62 22.92 4.67
C ASP A 139 -7.45 22.06 4.20
N MET A 140 -7.28 20.88 4.80
CA MET A 140 -6.27 19.90 4.35
C MET A 140 -6.56 19.41 2.92
N PHE A 141 -7.83 19.14 2.59
CA PHE A 141 -8.24 18.74 1.24
C PHE A 141 -7.93 19.82 0.20
N GLN A 142 -8.24 21.07 0.50
CA GLN A 142 -7.89 22.20 -0.39
C GLN A 142 -6.39 22.38 -0.56
N SER A 143 -5.59 21.99 0.44
CA SER A 143 -4.12 22.04 0.40
C SER A 143 -3.49 20.81 -0.26
N GLY A 144 -4.30 19.80 -0.66
CA GLY A 144 -3.85 18.64 -1.44
C GLY A 144 -3.85 17.30 -0.70
N ALA A 145 -4.43 17.20 0.50
CA ALA A 145 -4.74 15.91 1.08
C ALA A 145 -5.84 15.22 0.28
N ILE A 146 -5.71 13.90 0.02
CA ILE A 146 -6.60 13.19 -0.91
C ILE A 146 -7.63 12.28 -0.23
N ALA A 147 -7.40 11.90 1.01
CA ALA A 147 -8.29 11.11 1.86
C ALA A 147 -7.93 11.36 3.33
N PHE A 148 -8.70 10.80 4.26
CA PHE A 148 -8.54 11.06 5.68
C PHE A 148 -8.56 9.78 6.51
N THR A 149 -7.64 9.69 7.48
CA THR A 149 -7.49 8.54 8.37
C THR A 149 -6.78 8.95 9.66
N ASP A 150 -7.08 8.30 10.78
CA ASP A 150 -6.21 8.39 11.95
C ASP A 150 -5.10 7.29 11.93
N GLY A 151 -4.91 6.64 10.76
CA GLY A 151 -3.88 5.64 10.54
C GLY A 151 -4.02 4.46 11.51
N ASN A 152 -2.93 4.11 12.19
CA ASN A 152 -2.91 3.00 13.15
C ASN A 152 -3.61 3.27 14.50
N ARG A 153 -4.30 4.40 14.64
CA ARG A 153 -5.16 4.73 15.79
C ARG A 153 -6.62 4.71 15.33
N PRO A 154 -7.36 3.62 15.57
CA PRO A 154 -8.74 3.51 15.11
C PRO A 154 -9.64 4.53 15.81
N VAL A 155 -10.56 5.14 15.08
CA VAL A 155 -11.57 6.05 15.63
C VAL A 155 -12.60 5.23 16.41
N GLN A 156 -12.50 5.21 17.74
CA GLN A 156 -13.37 4.39 18.61
C GLN A 156 -14.78 4.97 18.76
N ASP A 157 -14.91 6.30 18.81
CA ASP A 157 -16.20 6.98 18.97
C ASP A 157 -17.01 6.91 17.67
N ALA A 158 -18.17 6.23 17.73
CA ALA A 158 -19.05 6.08 16.57
C ALA A 158 -19.64 7.42 16.09
N GLY A 159 -19.94 8.34 17.01
CA GLY A 159 -20.46 9.66 16.67
C GLY A 159 -19.39 10.54 16.00
N LEU A 160 -18.11 10.40 16.38
CA LEU A 160 -17.01 11.06 15.68
C LEU A 160 -16.86 10.52 14.26
N MET A 161 -16.92 9.19 14.08
CA MET A 161 -16.84 8.55 12.76
C MET A 161 -18.02 8.97 11.87
N GLU A 162 -19.25 9.02 12.41
CA GLU A 162 -20.43 9.50 11.67
C GLU A 162 -20.21 10.93 11.16
N ARG A 163 -19.81 11.84 12.05
CA ARG A 163 -19.53 13.24 11.67
C ARG A 163 -18.41 13.34 10.63
N ALA A 164 -17.35 12.52 10.75
CA ALA A 164 -16.26 12.49 9.79
C ALA A 164 -16.75 12.04 8.41
N LEU A 165 -17.58 10.99 8.35
CA LEU A 165 -18.16 10.49 7.11
C LEU A 165 -19.05 11.53 6.43
N LEU A 166 -19.94 12.19 7.20
CA LEU A 166 -20.81 13.25 6.68
C LEU A 166 -20.00 14.47 6.19
N TYR A 167 -18.97 14.86 6.95
CA TYR A 167 -18.12 15.99 6.60
C TYR A 167 -17.33 15.73 5.32
N ALA A 168 -16.65 14.58 5.23
CA ALA A 168 -15.88 14.18 4.06
C ALA A 168 -16.76 14.03 2.80
N LYS A 169 -17.99 13.53 2.95
CA LYS A 169 -18.98 13.44 1.86
C LYS A 169 -19.26 14.80 1.23
N GLY A 170 -19.28 15.87 2.02
CA GLY A 170 -19.56 17.24 1.54
C GLY A 170 -18.59 17.73 0.46
N PHE A 171 -17.37 17.21 0.40
CA PHE A 171 -16.37 17.54 -0.62
C PHE A 171 -15.83 16.32 -1.37
N GLY A 172 -16.49 15.17 -1.23
CA GLY A 172 -16.25 13.97 -2.05
C GLY A 172 -15.03 13.14 -1.64
N ALA A 173 -14.40 13.43 -0.47
CA ALA A 173 -13.26 12.66 0.02
C ALA A 173 -13.68 11.30 0.60
N THR A 174 -12.73 10.37 0.63
CA THR A 174 -12.90 9.03 1.22
C THR A 174 -12.33 9.00 2.63
N ILE A 175 -13.06 8.40 3.57
CA ILE A 175 -12.55 8.08 4.91
C ILE A 175 -11.91 6.69 4.87
N PHE A 176 -10.67 6.60 5.36
CA PHE A 176 -9.97 5.34 5.56
C PHE A 176 -10.06 4.94 7.02
N SER A 177 -10.75 3.84 7.31
CA SER A 177 -10.90 3.28 8.64
C SER A 177 -9.88 2.16 8.85
N TYR A 178 -9.10 2.25 9.92
CA TYR A 178 -8.35 1.13 10.46
C TYR A 178 -9.27 0.37 11.44
N PRO A 179 -9.75 -0.84 11.06
CA PRO A 179 -10.82 -1.49 11.81
C PRO A 179 -10.26 -2.30 12.98
N GLU A 180 -10.17 -1.70 14.16
CA GLU A 180 -9.82 -2.39 15.39
C GLU A 180 -10.57 -1.80 16.59
N ASP A 181 -11.35 -2.62 17.29
CA ASP A 181 -11.87 -2.27 18.60
C ASP A 181 -10.77 -2.46 19.65
N THR A 182 -10.29 -1.34 20.19
CA THR A 182 -9.16 -1.35 21.14
C THR A 182 -9.53 -1.89 22.52
N ALA A 183 -10.81 -1.88 22.89
CA ALA A 183 -11.26 -2.47 24.15
C ALA A 183 -11.25 -4.00 24.08
N ILE A 184 -11.61 -4.57 22.94
CA ILE A 184 -11.54 -6.01 22.68
C ILE A 184 -10.08 -6.45 22.48
N ALA A 185 -9.31 -5.75 21.67
CA ALA A 185 -7.89 -6.06 21.44
C ALA A 185 -7.05 -5.96 22.73
N GLY A 186 -7.36 -4.99 23.58
CA GLY A 186 -6.69 -4.77 24.85
C GLY A 186 -5.18 -4.56 24.68
N LYS A 187 -4.40 -5.30 25.48
CA LYS A 187 -2.94 -5.28 25.44
C LYS A 187 -2.35 -6.47 24.67
N ALA A 188 -3.18 -7.25 24.00
CA ALA A 188 -2.74 -8.40 23.23
C ALA A 188 -1.83 -8.00 22.06
N LYS A 189 -0.97 -8.91 21.62
CA LYS A 189 0.11 -8.59 20.68
C LYS A 189 0.08 -9.42 19.39
N ILE A 190 -0.57 -10.56 19.42
CA ILE A 190 -0.64 -11.52 18.31
C ILE A 190 -2.09 -11.94 18.09
N HIS A 191 -2.37 -12.70 17.04
CA HIS A 191 -3.68 -13.29 16.80
C HIS A 191 -4.12 -14.23 17.94
N GLU A 192 -5.39 -14.18 18.35
CA GLU A 192 -5.97 -15.13 19.27
C GLU A 192 -6.24 -16.46 18.56
N GLY A 193 -5.54 -17.50 18.97
CA GLY A 193 -5.66 -18.83 18.36
C GLY A 193 -4.76 -19.85 19.04
N GLU A 194 -4.51 -20.94 18.33
CA GLU A 194 -3.65 -22.03 18.80
C GLU A 194 -2.23 -21.55 19.08
N VAL A 195 -1.64 -20.76 18.17
CA VAL A 195 -0.29 -20.23 18.32
C VAL A 195 -0.16 -19.34 19.56
N SER A 196 -1.11 -18.44 19.81
CA SER A 196 -1.07 -17.59 21.00
C SER A 196 -1.16 -18.39 22.29
N THR A 197 -1.93 -19.48 22.29
CA THR A 197 -2.04 -20.40 23.41
C THR A 197 -0.74 -21.15 23.64
N MET A 198 -0.12 -21.68 22.58
CA MET A 198 1.20 -22.34 22.65
C MET A 198 2.28 -21.44 23.18
N LEU A 199 2.28 -20.15 22.81
CA LEU A 199 3.26 -19.17 23.23
C LEU A 199 2.98 -18.58 24.63
N GLY A 200 1.82 -18.90 25.23
CA GLY A 200 1.37 -18.33 26.50
C GLY A 200 1.08 -16.82 26.42
N MET A 201 0.79 -16.30 25.24
CA MET A 201 0.54 -14.89 24.99
C MET A 201 -0.96 -14.60 24.86
N LYS A 202 -1.38 -13.40 25.29
CA LYS A 202 -2.74 -12.92 25.01
C LYS A 202 -2.89 -12.64 23.52
N GLY A 203 -3.97 -13.17 22.92
CA GLY A 203 -4.31 -12.96 21.53
C GLY A 203 -5.31 -11.81 21.31
N ILE A 204 -5.22 -11.18 20.13
CA ILE A 204 -6.18 -10.23 19.58
C ILE A 204 -7.21 -11.05 18.81
N PRO A 205 -8.46 -11.17 19.28
CA PRO A 205 -9.47 -11.91 18.55
C PRO A 205 -9.82 -11.22 17.24
N ALA A 206 -10.16 -12.00 16.21
CA ALA A 206 -10.65 -11.47 14.94
C ALA A 206 -11.88 -10.58 15.13
N LEU A 207 -12.67 -10.85 16.18
CA LEU A 207 -13.82 -10.05 16.59
C LEU A 207 -13.49 -8.55 16.73
N ALA A 208 -12.26 -8.19 17.16
CA ALA A 208 -11.87 -6.78 17.29
C ALA A 208 -11.91 -6.03 15.94
N GLU A 209 -11.53 -6.71 14.86
CA GLU A 209 -11.61 -6.19 13.49
C GLU A 209 -13.06 -6.25 12.97
N GLU A 210 -13.70 -7.39 13.11
CA GLU A 210 -15.04 -7.66 12.59
C GLU A 210 -16.09 -6.71 13.15
N LEU A 211 -16.07 -6.46 14.46
CA LEU A 211 -17.04 -5.57 15.11
C LEU A 211 -16.87 -4.12 14.64
N MET A 212 -15.62 -3.68 14.44
CA MET A 212 -15.38 -2.33 13.95
C MET A 212 -15.82 -2.18 12.49
N ILE A 213 -15.58 -3.20 11.64
CA ILE A 213 -16.11 -3.23 10.27
C ILE A 213 -17.64 -3.19 10.27
N ALA A 214 -18.29 -4.01 11.10
CA ALA A 214 -19.76 -3.99 11.22
C ALA A 214 -20.29 -2.59 11.56
N ARG A 215 -19.71 -1.95 12.58
CA ARG A 215 -20.07 -0.59 12.98
C ARG A 215 -19.94 0.39 11.84
N ASP A 216 -18.79 0.38 11.17
CA ASP A 216 -18.46 1.36 10.15
C ASP A 216 -19.26 1.15 8.87
N LEU A 217 -19.64 -0.09 8.54
CA LEU A 217 -20.57 -0.40 7.47
C LEU A 217 -21.97 0.18 7.72
N TYR A 218 -22.50 0.06 8.97
CA TYR A 218 -23.76 0.69 9.33
C TYR A 218 -23.72 2.21 9.24
N LEU A 219 -22.60 2.81 9.67
CA LEU A 219 -22.42 4.26 9.56
C LEU A 219 -22.29 4.72 8.09
N ALA A 220 -21.57 3.97 7.27
CA ALA A 220 -21.44 4.26 5.85
C ALA A 220 -22.78 4.14 5.11
N GLU A 221 -23.59 3.12 5.43
CA GLU A 221 -24.95 2.94 4.91
C GLU A 221 -25.86 4.11 5.32
N TYR A 222 -25.90 4.44 6.62
CA TYR A 222 -26.72 5.52 7.16
C TYR A 222 -26.38 6.88 6.54
N THR A 223 -25.09 7.20 6.45
CA THR A 223 -24.62 8.48 5.90
C THR A 223 -24.60 8.52 4.37
N GLY A 224 -24.63 7.37 3.69
CA GLY A 224 -24.42 7.23 2.26
C GLY A 224 -23.05 7.76 1.82
N SER A 225 -22.03 7.56 2.65
CA SER A 225 -20.66 8.02 2.44
C SER A 225 -19.77 6.91 1.89
N LYS A 226 -18.65 7.32 1.26
CA LYS A 226 -17.58 6.39 0.87
C LYS A 226 -16.73 6.04 2.07
N ILE A 227 -16.40 4.75 2.24
CA ILE A 227 -15.45 4.29 3.24
C ILE A 227 -14.48 3.27 2.65
N HIS A 228 -13.24 3.32 3.08
CA HIS A 228 -12.20 2.35 2.75
C HIS A 228 -11.67 1.71 4.03
N PHE A 229 -11.70 0.39 4.13
CA PHE A 229 -11.08 -0.33 5.25
C PHE A 229 -9.62 -0.61 4.94
N SER A 230 -8.76 0.05 5.67
CA SER A 230 -7.30 -0.04 5.55
C SER A 230 -6.78 -0.88 6.72
N THR A 231 -6.37 -1.89 6.51
CA THR A 231 -5.96 -3.16 6.07
C THR A 231 -6.80 -4.24 6.75
N ILE A 232 -7.53 -5.04 6.04
CA ILE A 232 -8.27 -6.17 6.61
C ILE A 232 -7.41 -7.42 6.67
N SER A 233 -7.70 -8.31 7.61
CA SER A 233 -6.90 -9.52 7.83
C SER A 233 -7.70 -10.80 8.10
N ALA A 234 -8.98 -10.70 8.48
CA ALA A 234 -9.79 -11.84 8.90
C ALA A 234 -10.76 -12.31 7.80
N ALA A 235 -10.98 -13.60 7.69
CA ALA A 235 -11.88 -14.23 6.71
C ALA A 235 -13.32 -13.67 6.81
N ARG A 236 -13.82 -13.46 8.03
CA ARG A 236 -15.15 -12.90 8.24
C ARG A 236 -15.24 -11.43 7.81
N SER A 237 -14.16 -10.65 7.98
CA SER A 237 -14.07 -9.28 7.46
C SER A 237 -14.25 -9.24 5.94
N VAL A 238 -13.61 -10.16 5.21
CA VAL A 238 -13.79 -10.30 3.75
C VAL A 238 -15.26 -10.61 3.42
N ALA A 239 -15.90 -11.54 4.15
CA ALA A 239 -17.30 -11.88 3.92
C ALA A 239 -18.23 -10.67 4.16
N MET A 240 -17.98 -9.88 5.19
CA MET A 240 -18.78 -8.68 5.52
C MET A 240 -18.65 -7.60 4.45
N VAL A 241 -17.44 -7.33 3.97
CA VAL A 241 -17.20 -6.37 2.88
C VAL A 241 -17.85 -6.87 1.57
N ARG A 242 -17.76 -8.17 1.27
CA ARG A 242 -18.43 -8.78 0.10
C ARG A 242 -19.95 -8.57 0.17
N GLU A 243 -20.56 -8.82 1.31
CA GLU A 243 -21.99 -8.59 1.52
C GLU A 243 -22.35 -7.11 1.36
N ALA A 244 -21.58 -6.18 1.94
CA ALA A 244 -21.82 -4.75 1.81
C ALA A 244 -21.74 -4.28 0.35
N LYS A 245 -20.75 -4.73 -0.40
CA LYS A 245 -20.63 -4.46 -1.85
C LYS A 245 -21.83 -5.01 -2.65
N SER A 246 -22.31 -6.22 -2.32
CA SER A 246 -23.47 -6.81 -2.98
C SER A 246 -24.77 -6.01 -2.74
N LYS A 247 -24.85 -5.27 -1.64
CA LYS A 247 -25.94 -4.33 -1.32
C LYS A 247 -25.76 -2.95 -1.98
N GLY A 248 -24.66 -2.73 -2.72
CA GLY A 248 -24.38 -1.48 -3.41
C GLY A 248 -23.78 -0.38 -2.51
N LEU A 249 -23.26 -0.70 -1.32
CA LEU A 249 -22.57 0.27 -0.50
C LEU A 249 -21.25 0.71 -1.15
N ALA A 250 -20.92 1.99 -1.01
CA ALA A 250 -19.69 2.57 -1.53
C ALA A 250 -18.50 2.24 -0.61
N VAL A 251 -18.17 0.95 -0.51
CA VAL A 251 -17.13 0.41 0.36
C VAL A 251 -16.00 -0.21 -0.45
N THR A 252 -14.78 0.03 -0.01
CA THR A 252 -13.56 -0.59 -0.54
C THR A 252 -12.68 -1.06 0.61
N CYS A 253 -11.73 -1.95 0.33
CA CYS A 253 -10.74 -2.39 1.32
C CYS A 253 -9.41 -2.77 0.68
N ASP A 254 -8.35 -2.75 1.49
CA ASP A 254 -7.04 -3.25 1.13
C ASP A 254 -6.58 -4.41 2.02
N VAL A 255 -5.53 -5.08 1.56
CA VAL A 255 -4.80 -6.11 2.29
C VAL A 255 -3.31 -5.85 2.16
N ALA A 256 -2.55 -6.07 3.24
CA ALA A 256 -1.09 -5.98 3.16
C ALA A 256 -0.50 -7.21 2.46
N ALA A 257 0.48 -7.00 1.58
CA ALA A 257 1.10 -8.06 0.80
C ALA A 257 1.67 -9.21 1.66
N HIS A 258 2.21 -8.90 2.84
CA HIS A 258 2.74 -9.92 3.73
C HIS A 258 1.66 -10.81 4.37
N HIS A 259 0.41 -10.36 4.52
CA HIS A 259 -0.72 -11.19 4.97
C HIS A 259 -1.15 -12.25 3.94
N LEU A 260 -0.65 -12.17 2.72
CA LEU A 260 -0.94 -13.15 1.67
C LEU A 260 0.00 -14.36 1.69
N VAL A 261 1.11 -14.28 2.43
CA VAL A 261 2.16 -15.31 2.44
C VAL A 261 2.61 -15.73 3.85
N LEU A 262 2.20 -15.01 4.88
CA LEU A 262 2.57 -15.29 6.27
C LEU A 262 1.33 -15.66 7.08
N THR A 263 1.48 -16.65 7.96
CA THR A 263 0.50 -17.04 8.97
C THR A 263 1.04 -16.73 10.38
N ASP A 264 0.19 -16.86 11.38
CA ASP A 264 0.56 -16.72 12.78
C ASP A 264 1.62 -17.74 13.25
N GLU A 265 1.77 -18.88 12.54
CA GLU A 265 2.84 -19.84 12.79
C GLU A 265 4.25 -19.25 12.67
N ALA A 266 4.42 -18.18 11.88
CA ALA A 266 5.69 -17.46 11.78
C ALA A 266 6.16 -16.88 13.13
N LEU A 267 5.26 -16.76 14.11
CA LEU A 267 5.55 -16.23 15.44
C LEU A 267 6.09 -17.26 16.43
N LEU A 268 6.07 -18.55 16.09
CA LEU A 268 6.53 -19.63 16.99
C LEU A 268 8.00 -19.48 17.48
N GLY A 269 8.82 -18.74 16.72
CA GLY A 269 10.19 -18.42 17.09
C GLY A 269 10.36 -17.12 17.91
N PHE A 270 9.27 -16.43 18.28
CA PHE A 270 9.31 -15.11 18.94
C PHE A 270 10.10 -14.04 18.16
N ASP A 271 10.29 -14.22 16.85
CA ASP A 271 11.00 -13.23 16.03
C ASP A 271 10.11 -11.98 15.85
N SER A 272 10.59 -10.87 16.42
CA SER A 272 9.91 -9.58 16.39
C SER A 272 9.74 -9.00 15.00
N LEU A 273 10.51 -9.45 14.01
CA LEU A 273 10.38 -9.03 12.61
C LEU A 273 9.01 -9.41 12.01
N PHE A 274 8.37 -10.47 12.54
CA PHE A 274 7.02 -10.88 12.13
C PHE A 274 5.89 -10.17 12.90
N LYS A 275 6.23 -9.27 13.84
CA LYS A 275 5.24 -8.53 14.62
C LYS A 275 4.63 -7.40 13.79
N VAL A 276 3.42 -7.60 13.32
CA VAL A 276 2.65 -6.66 12.48
C VAL A 276 1.26 -6.39 13.06
N LYS A 277 0.60 -5.35 12.56
CA LYS A 277 -0.76 -4.97 12.96
C LYS A 277 -1.54 -4.44 11.74
N PRO A 278 -2.70 -5.09 11.38
CA PRO A 278 -3.34 -6.22 12.07
C PRO A 278 -2.39 -7.41 12.23
N PRO A 279 -2.62 -8.30 13.21
CA PRO A 279 -1.73 -9.44 13.43
C PRO A 279 -1.81 -10.44 12.29
N LEU A 280 -0.72 -11.20 12.07
CA LEU A 280 -0.76 -12.37 11.18
C LEU A 280 -1.84 -13.33 11.69
N ARG A 281 -2.64 -13.85 10.77
CA ARG A 281 -3.79 -14.72 11.04
C ARG A 281 -3.50 -16.16 10.63
N THR A 282 -4.51 -17.01 10.75
CA THR A 282 -4.43 -18.41 10.36
C THR A 282 -4.36 -18.60 8.84
N LEU A 283 -3.99 -19.81 8.39
CA LEU A 283 -4.01 -20.16 6.97
C LEU A 283 -5.41 -19.98 6.36
N HIS A 284 -6.48 -20.27 7.12
CA HIS A 284 -7.86 -20.04 6.66
C HIS A 284 -8.13 -18.58 6.32
N ASP A 285 -7.59 -17.67 7.12
CA ASP A 285 -7.72 -16.22 6.84
C ASP A 285 -6.94 -15.82 5.59
N VAL A 286 -5.71 -16.34 5.44
CA VAL A 286 -4.88 -16.10 4.24
C VAL A 286 -5.59 -16.58 2.97
N GLU A 287 -6.16 -17.77 2.98
CA GLU A 287 -6.94 -18.32 1.85
C GLU A 287 -8.16 -17.44 1.52
N ALA A 288 -8.87 -16.94 2.54
CA ALA A 288 -10.00 -16.04 2.36
C ALA A 288 -9.59 -14.68 1.77
N LEU A 289 -8.43 -14.14 2.17
CA LEU A 289 -7.88 -12.90 1.61
C LEU A 289 -7.52 -13.08 0.13
N ILE A 290 -6.86 -14.18 -0.23
CA ILE A 290 -6.52 -14.48 -1.63
C ILE A 290 -7.79 -14.64 -2.47
N ALA A 291 -8.79 -15.39 -1.97
CA ALA A 291 -10.09 -15.53 -2.63
C ALA A 291 -10.79 -14.15 -2.80
N GLY A 292 -10.71 -13.29 -1.78
CA GLY A 292 -11.27 -11.94 -1.83
C GLY A 292 -10.58 -11.02 -2.85
N ILE A 293 -9.28 -11.21 -3.12
CA ILE A 293 -8.58 -10.53 -4.21
C ILE A 293 -9.09 -11.01 -5.56
N GLN A 294 -9.24 -12.33 -5.73
CA GLN A 294 -9.63 -12.96 -6.99
C GLN A 294 -11.07 -12.64 -7.39
N ASP A 295 -11.99 -12.59 -6.43
CA ASP A 295 -13.40 -12.29 -6.69
C ASP A 295 -13.74 -10.79 -6.71
N GLY A 296 -12.76 -9.92 -6.45
CA GLY A 296 -12.92 -8.47 -6.47
C GLY A 296 -13.48 -7.86 -5.17
N THR A 297 -13.64 -8.65 -4.11
CA THR A 297 -14.02 -8.16 -2.78
C THR A 297 -12.96 -7.22 -2.21
N ILE A 298 -11.67 -7.62 -2.30
CA ILE A 298 -10.53 -6.79 -1.92
C ILE A 298 -10.10 -5.97 -3.12
N ASP A 299 -10.03 -4.66 -2.94
CA ASP A 299 -9.79 -3.70 -4.02
C ASP A 299 -8.32 -3.43 -4.28
N ALA A 300 -7.48 -3.46 -3.24
CA ALA A 300 -6.07 -3.12 -3.37
C ALA A 300 -5.16 -4.04 -2.53
N ILE A 301 -3.92 -4.19 -2.99
CA ILE A 301 -2.81 -4.78 -2.26
C ILE A 301 -1.86 -3.63 -1.89
N VAL A 302 -1.54 -3.50 -0.59
CA VAL A 302 -0.69 -2.44 -0.07
C VAL A 302 0.62 -3.00 0.48
N SER A 303 1.66 -2.17 0.52
CA SER A 303 2.92 -2.54 1.14
C SER A 303 2.84 -2.58 2.66
N GLN A 304 2.00 -1.76 3.24
CA GLN A 304 1.96 -1.45 4.67
C GLN A 304 3.35 -1.13 5.24
N HIS A 305 4.16 -0.43 4.45
CA HIS A 305 5.51 -0.05 4.80
C HIS A 305 5.55 0.71 6.12
N THR A 306 6.22 0.14 7.12
CA THR A 306 6.31 0.69 8.46
C THR A 306 7.74 0.52 8.99
N PRO A 307 8.62 1.46 8.66
CA PRO A 307 10.04 1.40 9.01
C PRO A 307 10.28 1.68 10.50
N HIS A 308 11.24 0.94 11.06
CA HIS A 308 11.74 1.12 12.43
C HIS A 308 13.23 0.94 12.48
N GLU A 309 13.90 1.74 13.31
CA GLU A 309 15.28 1.47 13.69
C GLU A 309 15.35 0.10 14.38
N ILE A 310 16.51 -0.56 14.27
CA ILE A 310 16.68 -1.93 14.76
C ILE A 310 16.45 -2.03 16.26
N GLU A 311 16.74 -0.98 17.02
CA GLU A 311 16.57 -0.91 18.47
C GLU A 311 15.12 -1.08 18.92
N TYR A 312 14.16 -0.78 18.04
CA TYR A 312 12.73 -0.99 18.30
C TYR A 312 12.24 -2.39 17.90
N LYS A 313 13.08 -3.18 17.23
CA LYS A 313 12.77 -4.55 16.80
C LYS A 313 13.64 -5.59 17.50
N ASP A 314 14.89 -5.28 17.81
CA ASP A 314 15.83 -6.18 18.51
C ASP A 314 15.67 -6.06 20.04
N VAL A 315 14.46 -6.35 20.48
CA VAL A 315 14.04 -6.38 21.89
C VAL A 315 13.06 -7.54 22.09
N GLU A 316 12.69 -7.81 23.34
CA GLU A 316 11.69 -8.84 23.64
C GLU A 316 10.42 -8.61 22.80
N PHE A 317 9.84 -9.70 22.34
CA PHE A 317 8.71 -9.66 21.40
C PHE A 317 7.56 -8.75 21.89
N GLU A 318 7.25 -8.74 23.18
CA GLU A 318 6.19 -7.91 23.74
C GLU A 318 6.48 -6.41 23.62
N LEU A 319 7.74 -6.02 23.72
CA LEU A 319 8.20 -4.62 23.68
C LEU A 319 8.43 -4.12 22.25
N ALA A 320 8.70 -5.04 21.30
CA ALA A 320 8.97 -4.66 19.93
C ALA A 320 7.81 -3.90 19.28
N GLU A 321 8.15 -2.94 18.43
CA GLU A 321 7.17 -2.18 17.64
C GLU A 321 6.56 -3.02 16.50
N TYR A 322 5.33 -2.68 16.10
CA TYR A 322 4.64 -3.31 14.99
C TYR A 322 5.08 -2.73 13.65
N GLY A 323 5.34 -3.60 12.69
CA GLY A 323 5.56 -3.19 11.31
C GLY A 323 6.77 -3.83 10.65
N ILE A 324 6.73 -3.80 9.33
CA ILE A 324 7.79 -4.26 8.42
C ILE A 324 8.02 -3.23 7.31
N THR A 325 9.26 -3.20 6.76
CA THR A 325 9.53 -2.50 5.51
C THR A 325 8.99 -3.34 4.35
N GLY A 326 7.96 -2.85 3.64
CA GLY A 326 7.21 -3.61 2.65
C GLY A 326 7.34 -3.13 1.21
N LEU A 327 7.75 -1.87 0.96
CA LEU A 327 7.70 -1.27 -0.38
C LEU A 327 8.44 -2.09 -1.44
N GLN A 328 9.65 -2.57 -1.17
CA GLN A 328 10.44 -3.31 -2.16
C GLN A 328 10.00 -4.75 -2.34
N THR A 329 9.24 -5.31 -1.39
CA THR A 329 8.86 -6.73 -1.40
C THR A 329 7.42 -6.98 -1.80
N ALA A 330 6.54 -5.97 -1.75
CA ALA A 330 5.09 -6.13 -1.93
C ALA A 330 4.71 -6.82 -3.24
N PHE A 331 5.32 -6.45 -4.37
CA PHE A 331 5.08 -7.09 -5.66
C PHE A 331 5.50 -8.57 -5.64
N SER A 332 6.70 -8.86 -5.14
CA SER A 332 7.19 -10.25 -5.03
C SER A 332 6.29 -11.12 -4.16
N LEU A 333 5.80 -10.58 -3.04
CA LEU A 333 4.90 -11.33 -2.15
C LEU A 333 3.55 -11.62 -2.82
N ALA A 334 3.02 -10.69 -3.62
CA ALA A 334 1.81 -10.93 -4.40
C ALA A 334 2.02 -12.03 -5.46
N ILE A 335 3.17 -12.05 -6.14
CA ILE A 335 3.56 -13.14 -7.06
C ILE A 335 3.69 -14.47 -6.32
N MET A 336 4.35 -14.49 -5.16
CA MET A 336 4.54 -15.70 -4.34
C MET A 336 3.24 -16.24 -3.76
N ALA A 337 2.24 -15.38 -3.52
CA ALA A 337 0.88 -15.76 -3.16
C ALA A 337 0.09 -16.38 -4.33
N GLY A 338 0.67 -16.48 -5.53
CA GLY A 338 0.03 -17.07 -6.70
C GLY A 338 -1.02 -16.19 -7.37
N ILE A 339 -1.00 -14.89 -7.12
CA ILE A 339 -1.95 -13.95 -7.73
C ILE A 339 -1.54 -13.69 -9.19
N PRO A 340 -2.48 -13.78 -10.17
CA PRO A 340 -2.19 -13.48 -11.56
C PRO A 340 -1.68 -12.04 -11.76
N VAL A 341 -0.75 -11.86 -12.70
CA VAL A 341 -0.11 -10.56 -12.98
C VAL A 341 -1.14 -9.48 -13.30
N GLU A 342 -2.15 -9.81 -14.06
CA GLU A 342 -3.24 -8.89 -14.43
C GLU A 342 -3.98 -8.39 -13.19
N THR A 343 -4.27 -9.30 -12.26
CA THR A 343 -4.89 -8.96 -10.97
C THR A 343 -3.96 -8.12 -10.11
N ILE A 344 -2.65 -8.43 -10.07
CA ILE A 344 -1.67 -7.63 -9.33
C ILE A 344 -1.64 -6.20 -9.88
N VAL A 345 -1.58 -6.03 -11.19
CA VAL A 345 -1.61 -4.69 -11.81
C VAL A 345 -2.91 -3.96 -11.50
N GLU A 346 -4.05 -4.64 -11.56
CA GLU A 346 -5.32 -4.05 -11.15
C GLU A 346 -5.30 -3.58 -9.68
N LYS A 347 -4.83 -4.44 -8.76
CA LYS A 347 -4.87 -4.19 -7.31
C LYS A 347 -3.74 -3.29 -6.79
N MET A 348 -2.64 -3.17 -7.51
CA MET A 348 -1.50 -2.33 -7.11
C MET A 348 -1.33 -1.06 -7.96
N ALA A 349 -1.88 -0.99 -9.18
CA ALA A 349 -1.70 0.19 -10.03
C ALA A 349 -3.00 0.94 -10.31
N VAL A 350 -4.07 0.25 -10.67
CA VAL A 350 -5.31 0.86 -11.17
C VAL A 350 -6.26 1.21 -10.04
N ASN A 351 -6.66 0.22 -9.25
CA ASN A 351 -7.68 0.38 -8.21
C ASN A 351 -7.28 1.36 -7.09
N PRO A 352 -6.00 1.39 -6.61
CA PRO A 352 -5.59 2.39 -5.63
C PRO A 352 -5.89 3.82 -6.06
N ARG A 353 -5.61 4.16 -7.33
CA ARG A 353 -5.91 5.47 -7.88
C ARG A 353 -7.41 5.73 -7.99
N LYS A 354 -8.19 4.72 -8.39
CA LYS A 354 -9.64 4.79 -8.47
C LYS A 354 -10.29 5.04 -7.10
N ILE A 355 -9.80 4.38 -6.04
CA ILE A 355 -10.27 4.59 -4.66
C ILE A 355 -10.09 6.05 -4.23
N LEU A 356 -8.98 6.66 -4.63
CA LEU A 356 -8.63 8.05 -4.32
C LEU A 356 -9.19 9.07 -5.31
N GLY A 357 -9.89 8.63 -6.37
CA GLY A 357 -10.38 9.53 -7.42
C GLY A 357 -9.27 10.15 -8.28
N LEU A 358 -8.08 9.53 -8.32
CA LEU A 358 -6.96 9.99 -9.12
C LEU A 358 -7.02 9.42 -10.54
N PRO A 359 -6.49 10.15 -11.54
CA PRO A 359 -6.36 9.61 -12.89
C PRO A 359 -5.35 8.44 -12.90
N SER A 360 -5.70 7.36 -13.60
CA SER A 360 -4.77 6.26 -13.84
C SER A 360 -3.90 6.57 -15.07
N PRO A 361 -2.56 6.35 -15.00
CA PRO A 361 -1.73 6.39 -16.19
C PRO A 361 -2.15 5.30 -17.17
N VAL A 362 -1.98 5.56 -18.46
CA VAL A 362 -2.30 4.61 -19.52
C VAL A 362 -1.11 4.48 -20.47
N ILE A 363 -0.75 3.24 -20.81
CA ILE A 363 0.31 2.97 -21.80
C ILE A 363 -0.28 3.17 -23.20
N MET A 364 -0.21 4.40 -23.67
CA MET A 364 -0.74 4.83 -24.96
C MET A 364 0.06 6.03 -25.48
N GLU A 365 0.17 6.14 -26.81
CA GLU A 365 0.84 7.28 -27.45
C GLU A 365 0.24 8.62 -27.03
N GLY A 366 1.08 9.59 -26.77
CA GLY A 366 0.71 10.94 -26.32
C GLY A 366 0.46 11.06 -24.82
N GLN A 367 0.42 9.96 -24.08
CA GLN A 367 0.27 9.97 -22.63
C GLN A 367 1.62 10.18 -21.93
N ARG A 368 1.57 10.78 -20.73
CA ARG A 368 2.73 10.89 -19.85
C ARG A 368 3.21 9.48 -19.45
N ALA A 369 4.49 9.23 -19.59
CA ALA A 369 5.07 7.95 -19.18
C ALA A 369 5.13 7.86 -17.65
N ASN A 370 4.36 6.93 -17.11
CA ASN A 370 4.35 6.51 -15.71
C ASN A 370 4.16 5.00 -15.72
N LEU A 371 5.25 4.25 -15.59
CA LEU A 371 5.25 2.82 -15.81
C LEU A 371 6.31 2.08 -14.98
N VAL A 372 6.09 0.78 -14.84
CA VAL A 372 7.01 -0.18 -14.23
C VAL A 372 7.24 -1.35 -15.18
N VAL A 373 8.49 -1.79 -15.29
CA VAL A 373 8.89 -3.02 -16.00
C VAL A 373 9.29 -4.05 -14.98
N PHE A 374 8.79 -5.28 -15.12
CA PHE A 374 9.07 -6.35 -14.17
C PHE A 374 9.14 -7.73 -14.83
N ASP A 375 9.77 -8.66 -14.12
CA ASP A 375 9.85 -10.08 -14.46
C ASP A 375 9.16 -10.88 -13.36
N LYS A 376 8.03 -11.51 -13.67
CA LYS A 376 7.24 -12.30 -12.69
C LYS A 376 7.92 -13.61 -12.27
N ASP A 377 8.86 -14.11 -13.08
CA ASP A 377 9.48 -15.41 -12.90
C ASP A 377 10.92 -15.32 -12.35
N ALA A 378 11.53 -14.13 -12.38
CA ALA A 378 12.86 -13.93 -11.86
C ALA A 378 12.92 -14.15 -10.35
N GLU A 379 13.92 -14.92 -9.91
CA GLU A 379 14.30 -15.04 -8.50
C GLU A 379 15.40 -14.03 -8.18
N TRP A 380 15.33 -13.44 -6.99
CA TRP A 380 16.32 -12.48 -6.52
C TRP A 380 16.48 -12.57 -5.01
N LEU A 381 17.62 -12.16 -4.50
CA LEU A 381 17.92 -12.14 -3.07
C LEU A 381 17.63 -10.73 -2.54
N PHE A 382 16.72 -10.60 -1.57
CA PHE A 382 16.52 -9.33 -0.88
C PHE A 382 17.46 -9.26 0.33
N ASP A 383 18.55 -8.54 0.18
CA ASP A 383 19.56 -8.36 1.22
C ASP A 383 19.84 -6.88 1.52
N ARG A 384 20.80 -6.61 2.39
CA ARG A 384 21.15 -5.24 2.79
C ARG A 384 21.72 -4.39 1.66
N SER A 385 22.38 -4.99 0.67
CA SER A 385 22.96 -4.25 -0.46
C SER A 385 21.91 -3.69 -1.39
N ILE A 386 20.80 -4.41 -1.51
CA ILE A 386 19.66 -4.06 -2.39
C ILE A 386 18.59 -3.25 -1.63
N ASN A 387 18.51 -3.36 -0.30
CA ASN A 387 17.55 -2.57 0.47
C ASN A 387 17.84 -1.08 0.33
N ARG A 388 16.82 -0.30 -0.05
CA ARG A 388 16.88 1.15 -0.24
C ARG A 388 16.22 1.94 0.88
N SER A 389 15.39 1.27 1.71
CA SER A 389 14.88 1.86 2.95
C SER A 389 16.03 2.12 3.92
N LYS A 390 15.91 3.17 4.72
CA LYS A 390 16.82 3.44 5.84
C LYS A 390 16.74 2.34 6.89
N SER A 391 15.57 1.72 7.03
CA SER A 391 15.29 0.66 8.01
C SER A 391 15.42 -0.74 7.40
N TYR A 392 15.69 -1.73 8.27
CA TYR A 392 15.95 -3.12 7.90
C TYR A 392 14.97 -4.10 8.56
N ASN A 393 13.89 -3.61 9.14
CA ASN A 393 12.91 -4.43 9.86
C ASN A 393 11.99 -5.18 8.88
N SER A 394 12.54 -6.20 8.25
CA SER A 394 11.81 -7.09 7.34
C SER A 394 12.15 -8.55 7.60
N PRO A 395 11.14 -9.43 7.77
CA PRO A 395 11.36 -10.87 7.88
C PRO A 395 11.81 -11.50 6.55
N PHE A 396 11.72 -10.74 5.46
CA PHE A 396 12.15 -11.17 4.12
C PHE A 396 13.60 -10.82 3.82
N LEU A 397 14.29 -10.11 4.71
CA LEU A 397 15.72 -9.81 4.55
C LEU A 397 16.54 -11.10 4.49
N ASN A 398 17.47 -11.19 3.54
CA ASN A 398 18.28 -12.38 3.22
C ASN A 398 17.44 -13.58 2.75
N LYS A 399 16.25 -13.34 2.20
CA LYS A 399 15.41 -14.38 1.59
C LYS A 399 15.40 -14.23 0.06
N LYS A 400 15.31 -15.38 -0.62
CA LYS A 400 15.02 -15.41 -2.05
C LYS A 400 13.54 -15.12 -2.26
N LEU A 401 13.25 -14.17 -3.12
CA LEU A 401 11.91 -13.77 -3.54
C LEU A 401 11.73 -14.08 -5.02
N LYS A 402 10.50 -14.30 -5.45
CA LYS A 402 10.10 -14.46 -6.85
C LYS A 402 9.30 -13.25 -7.32
N GLY A 403 9.56 -12.80 -8.55
CA GLY A 403 8.99 -11.57 -9.10
C GLY A 403 9.89 -10.37 -8.78
N LYS A 404 10.52 -9.81 -9.81
CA LYS A 404 11.51 -8.73 -9.69
C LYS A 404 11.07 -7.52 -10.49
N VAL A 405 11.04 -6.36 -9.84
CA VAL A 405 10.93 -5.07 -10.54
C VAL A 405 12.29 -4.77 -11.18
N LEU A 406 12.29 -4.41 -12.45
CA LEU A 406 13.52 -4.13 -13.22
C LEU A 406 13.73 -2.63 -13.42
N LEU A 407 12.64 -1.90 -13.58
CA LEU A 407 12.69 -0.48 -13.90
C LEU A 407 11.39 0.20 -13.49
N THR A 408 11.52 1.43 -13.00
CA THR A 408 10.38 2.33 -12.73
C THR A 408 10.65 3.68 -13.38
N TYR A 409 9.67 4.18 -14.13
CA TYR A 409 9.77 5.47 -14.80
C TYR A 409 8.57 6.36 -14.47
N ASN A 410 8.83 7.58 -14.03
CA ASN A 410 7.85 8.64 -13.85
C ASN A 410 8.56 10.00 -13.74
N ASN A 411 7.85 11.09 -13.98
CA ASN A 411 8.36 12.47 -13.82
C ASN A 411 9.67 12.73 -14.57
N LYS A 412 9.87 12.12 -15.74
CA LYS A 412 11.12 12.18 -16.54
C LYS A 412 12.34 11.59 -15.82
N GLN A 413 12.13 10.79 -14.80
CA GLN A 413 13.14 10.13 -14.01
C GLN A 413 13.02 8.61 -14.16
N LEU A 414 14.15 7.96 -14.07
CA LEU A 414 14.29 6.52 -14.23
C LEU A 414 15.00 5.95 -13.01
N ASN A 415 14.41 4.93 -12.40
CA ASN A 415 15.08 4.07 -11.44
C ASN A 415 15.24 2.68 -12.07
N LYS A 416 16.47 2.20 -12.15
CA LYS A 416 16.78 0.84 -12.60
C LYS A 416 17.19 0.00 -11.41
N PHE A 417 16.70 -1.22 -11.36
CA PHE A 417 17.22 -2.19 -10.42
C PHE A 417 18.63 -2.61 -10.91
N SER A 418 19.66 -2.28 -10.12
CA SER A 418 21.01 -2.78 -10.34
C SER A 418 21.29 -3.92 -9.37
N ASP A 419 21.90 -4.98 -9.85
CA ASP A 419 22.42 -6.07 -9.03
C ASP A 419 23.83 -5.74 -8.47
N ASP A 420 24.33 -4.51 -8.69
CA ASP A 420 25.63 -3.99 -8.26
C ASP A 420 25.57 -3.23 -6.93
#